data_79b311241e0b2caf816123cbf791c64c
#
_entry.id   79b311241e0b2caf816123cbf791c64c
#
_cell.length_a   1.000
_cell.length_b   1.000
_cell.length_c   1.000
_cell.angle_alpha   90.00
_cell.angle_beta   90.00
_cell.angle_gamma   90.00
#
_symmetry.space_group_name_H-M   'P 1'
#
loop_
_entity.id
_entity.type
_entity.pdbx_description
1 polymer ?
#
loop_
_entity_poly.entity_id
_entity_poly.type
_entity_poly.pdbx_seq_one_letter_code
_entity_poly.pdbx_strand_id
1 'polypeptide(L)'
;ETLRFKLDGVASVVGDYVILDSDIDKTFSEMESQGISTKNVTRCELLGKLMEDKLYAHHAIQDSLEVSDTEIYSYVDQSIEYFTEQLGSLEKVLEFYNKNDELSFRDELYELNKIQKLSQLMQSKIVDDVEVTPEEVKLFYESIPVVDLPIFGTELEISQIVIEPNVSEEEKNRVINMLNSFKNDVEEKGLSFASKAILYSQDPGSRANGGKYTLHRKRPRMVKEFRDVAFSLEEGEISSPFKTEFGWHILTVEKIRGQQVDVRHILITPNIDESKLTESKKLLDTIRKRILDKEIEFKDAAFNFSFEKETRNNGGKLVNPITGDTRFELTKMDPKLYNQVKNLDEGEVSLPLLETDRSGLKKYKIIMVSKRYEEHLANFSKDFAKIKELALKDKQLKNIKKWLKSKIDETFINVNKSFRNCNFSNNWNKQ
;
A
#
# COMPACT_ATOMS: atom_id res chain seq x y z
N GLU A 1 -3.95 -39.53 -44.40
CA GLU A 1 -4.09 -38.10 -44.06
C GLU A 1 -3.40 -37.87 -42.72
N THR A 2 -2.25 -37.20 -42.73
CA THR A 2 -1.57 -36.78 -41.49
C THR A 2 -2.39 -35.63 -40.89
N LEU A 3 -3.07 -35.91 -39.80
CA LEU A 3 -3.71 -34.88 -38.97
C LEU A 3 -2.63 -33.87 -38.50
N ARG A 4 -2.63 -32.67 -39.07
CA ARG A 4 -1.78 -31.57 -38.61
C ARG A 4 -2.47 -30.95 -37.41
N PHE A 5 -1.95 -31.16 -36.22
CA PHE A 5 -2.36 -30.45 -35.04
C PHE A 5 -1.65 -29.09 -35.01
N LYS A 6 -2.40 -28.02 -34.87
CA LYS A 6 -1.86 -26.69 -34.56
C LYS A 6 -1.47 -26.72 -33.09
N LEU A 7 -0.17 -26.74 -32.78
CA LEU A 7 0.33 -26.74 -31.39
C LEU A 7 0.10 -25.40 -30.73
N ASP A 8 0.34 -24.30 -31.44
CA ASP A 8 0.06 -22.93 -31.02
C ASP A 8 0.05 -22.02 -32.25
N GLY A 9 -0.42 -20.78 -32.13
CA GLY A 9 -0.48 -19.84 -33.23
C GLY A 9 -0.04 -18.46 -32.83
N VAL A 10 0.62 -17.77 -33.77
CA VAL A 10 0.88 -16.34 -33.61
C VAL A 10 -0.44 -15.58 -33.76
N ALA A 11 -0.90 -14.95 -32.69
CA ALA A 11 -2.07 -14.08 -32.68
C ALA A 11 -1.74 -12.67 -33.22
N SER A 12 -0.61 -12.11 -32.79
CA SER A 12 -0.09 -10.84 -33.31
C SER A 12 1.41 -10.67 -33.09
N VAL A 13 2.00 -9.70 -33.79
CA VAL A 13 3.36 -9.20 -33.57
C VAL A 13 3.29 -7.71 -33.33
N VAL A 14 3.97 -7.20 -32.32
CA VAL A 14 4.07 -5.79 -31.99
C VAL A 14 5.53 -5.43 -31.73
N GLY A 15 6.16 -4.68 -32.63
CA GLY A 15 7.60 -4.44 -32.59
C GLY A 15 8.38 -5.75 -32.57
N ASP A 16 9.18 -5.96 -31.54
CA ASP A 16 10.01 -7.17 -31.33
C ASP A 16 9.27 -8.28 -30.58
N TYR A 17 8.01 -8.07 -30.20
CA TYR A 17 7.25 -9.01 -29.40
C TYR A 17 6.27 -9.84 -30.21
N VAL A 18 6.25 -11.13 -29.99
CA VAL A 18 5.25 -12.07 -30.52
C VAL A 18 4.24 -12.37 -29.43
N ILE A 19 2.96 -12.35 -29.79
CA ILE A 19 1.85 -12.75 -28.91
C ILE A 19 1.24 -14.03 -29.51
N LEU A 20 1.14 -15.07 -28.70
CA LEU A 20 0.62 -16.37 -29.10
C LEU A 20 -0.88 -16.52 -28.71
N ASP A 21 -1.58 -17.45 -29.37
CA ASP A 21 -2.95 -17.81 -28.97
C ASP A 21 -3.00 -18.29 -27.52
N SER A 22 -1.98 -19.03 -27.08
CA SER A 22 -1.83 -19.52 -25.71
C SER A 22 -1.64 -18.40 -24.67
N ASP A 23 -1.06 -17.24 -25.03
CA ASP A 23 -0.92 -16.11 -24.12
C ASP A 23 -2.28 -15.51 -23.75
N ILE A 24 -3.22 -15.50 -24.72
CA ILE A 24 -4.59 -15.07 -24.47
C ILE A 24 -5.28 -16.04 -23.50
N ASP A 25 -5.10 -17.36 -23.71
CA ASP A 25 -5.70 -18.38 -22.83
C ASP A 25 -5.14 -18.36 -21.42
N LYS A 26 -3.82 -18.13 -21.28
CA LYS A 26 -3.18 -17.92 -19.99
C LYS A 26 -3.75 -16.72 -19.24
N THR A 27 -3.95 -15.59 -19.94
CA THR A 27 -4.53 -14.38 -19.34
C THR A 27 -5.96 -14.65 -18.83
N PHE A 28 -6.78 -15.42 -19.54
CA PHE A 28 -8.08 -15.85 -19.02
C PHE A 28 -7.96 -16.66 -17.74
N SER A 29 -7.07 -17.65 -17.72
CA SER A 29 -6.85 -18.51 -16.56
C SER A 29 -6.35 -17.74 -15.35
N GLU A 30 -5.48 -16.75 -15.55
CA GLU A 30 -4.99 -15.85 -14.50
C GLU A 30 -6.11 -14.99 -13.92
N MET A 31 -6.96 -14.39 -14.77
CA MET A 31 -8.12 -13.61 -14.31
C MET A 31 -9.07 -14.47 -13.46
N GLU A 32 -9.37 -15.69 -13.89
CA GLU A 32 -10.22 -16.63 -13.16
C GLU A 32 -9.61 -17.04 -11.81
N SER A 33 -8.31 -17.28 -11.77
CA SER A 33 -7.58 -17.61 -10.53
C SER A 33 -7.63 -16.49 -9.50
N GLN A 34 -7.68 -15.23 -9.98
CA GLN A 34 -7.83 -14.03 -9.14
C GLN A 34 -9.29 -13.73 -8.76
N GLY A 35 -10.23 -14.59 -9.15
CA GLY A 35 -11.67 -14.39 -8.90
C GLY A 35 -12.33 -13.31 -9.77
N ILE A 36 -11.65 -12.87 -10.83
CA ILE A 36 -12.19 -11.88 -11.77
C ILE A 36 -13.12 -12.59 -12.76
N SER A 37 -14.35 -12.12 -12.87
CA SER A 37 -15.31 -12.71 -13.81
C SER A 37 -14.92 -12.45 -15.27
N THR A 38 -14.72 -13.52 -16.03
CA THR A 38 -14.37 -13.50 -17.45
C THR A 38 -15.59 -13.52 -18.40
N LYS A 39 -16.82 -13.61 -17.85
CA LYS A 39 -18.07 -13.81 -18.63
C LYS A 39 -18.30 -12.82 -19.74
N ASN A 40 -17.85 -11.58 -19.59
CA ASN A 40 -18.05 -10.49 -20.55
C ASN A 40 -16.75 -10.07 -21.25
N VAL A 41 -15.65 -10.80 -21.03
CA VAL A 41 -14.34 -10.50 -21.63
C VAL A 41 -14.14 -11.35 -22.88
N THR A 42 -13.84 -10.71 -23.99
CA THR A 42 -13.60 -11.40 -25.27
C THR A 42 -12.12 -11.63 -25.52
N ARG A 43 -11.79 -12.66 -26.32
CA ARG A 43 -10.41 -12.88 -26.79
C ARG A 43 -9.84 -11.66 -27.51
N CYS A 44 -10.69 -10.91 -28.23
CA CYS A 44 -10.31 -9.69 -28.93
C CYS A 44 -9.86 -8.59 -27.94
N GLU A 45 -10.59 -8.40 -26.84
CA GLU A 45 -10.24 -7.40 -25.82
C GLU A 45 -8.93 -7.76 -25.14
N LEU A 46 -8.72 -9.03 -24.76
CA LEU A 46 -7.47 -9.47 -24.15
C LEU A 46 -6.29 -9.34 -25.12
N LEU A 47 -6.47 -9.73 -26.39
CA LEU A 47 -5.43 -9.53 -27.39
C LEU A 47 -5.09 -8.05 -27.54
N GLY A 48 -6.11 -7.16 -27.59
CA GLY A 48 -5.90 -5.72 -27.63
C GLY A 48 -5.08 -5.21 -26.45
N LYS A 49 -5.38 -5.69 -25.25
CA LYS A 49 -4.63 -5.36 -24.02
C LYS A 49 -3.19 -5.86 -24.06
N LEU A 50 -2.98 -7.11 -24.46
CA LEU A 50 -1.64 -7.67 -24.61
C LEU A 50 -0.81 -6.89 -25.65
N MET A 51 -1.42 -6.48 -26.78
CA MET A 51 -0.74 -5.64 -27.77
C MET A 51 -0.37 -4.27 -27.21
N GLU A 52 -1.23 -3.65 -26.39
CA GLU A 52 -0.90 -2.38 -25.73
C GLU A 52 0.29 -2.54 -24.77
N ASP A 53 0.30 -3.57 -23.93
CA ASP A 53 1.39 -3.80 -22.97
C ASP A 53 2.72 -4.06 -23.70
N LYS A 54 2.70 -4.82 -24.81
CA LYS A 54 3.90 -5.04 -25.64
C LYS A 54 4.36 -3.75 -26.34
N LEU A 55 3.42 -2.90 -26.80
CA LEU A 55 3.76 -1.61 -27.40
C LEU A 55 4.42 -0.66 -26.38
N TYR A 56 3.88 -0.58 -25.16
CA TYR A 56 4.50 0.20 -24.10
C TYR A 56 5.91 -0.31 -23.76
N ALA A 57 6.08 -1.63 -23.59
CA ALA A 57 7.38 -2.22 -23.27
C ALA A 57 8.40 -2.00 -24.39
N HIS A 58 7.99 -2.13 -25.69
CA HIS A 58 8.84 -1.86 -26.84
C HIS A 58 9.38 -0.43 -26.81
N HIS A 59 8.50 0.56 -26.64
CA HIS A 59 8.92 1.96 -26.58
C HIS A 59 9.65 2.34 -25.29
N ALA A 60 9.38 1.67 -24.17
CA ALA A 60 10.14 1.83 -22.95
C ALA A 60 11.63 1.50 -23.17
N ILE A 61 11.91 0.40 -23.88
CA ILE A 61 13.29 0.01 -24.24
C ILE A 61 13.89 1.02 -25.21
N GLN A 62 13.17 1.45 -26.25
CA GLN A 62 13.64 2.47 -27.18
C GLN A 62 13.97 3.78 -26.49
N ASP A 63 13.19 4.15 -25.49
CA ASP A 63 13.39 5.34 -24.64
C ASP A 63 14.40 5.15 -23.52
N SER A 64 15.14 4.03 -23.51
CA SER A 64 16.16 3.68 -22.51
C SER A 64 15.63 3.67 -21.07
N LEU A 65 14.38 3.25 -20.88
CA LEU A 65 13.84 3.01 -19.54
C LEU A 65 14.37 1.67 -19.03
N GLU A 66 15.08 1.72 -17.90
CA GLU A 66 15.69 0.55 -17.30
C GLU A 66 14.87 0.03 -16.11
N VAL A 67 14.81 -1.27 -16.00
CA VAL A 67 14.22 -1.98 -14.85
C VAL A 67 15.33 -2.76 -14.16
N SER A 68 15.38 -2.68 -12.84
CA SER A 68 16.37 -3.42 -12.06
C SER A 68 16.05 -4.92 -12.06
N ASP A 69 16.96 -5.75 -12.53
CA ASP A 69 16.85 -7.21 -12.47
C ASP A 69 16.62 -7.69 -11.04
N THR A 70 17.26 -7.08 -10.06
CA THR A 70 17.08 -7.40 -8.63
C THR A 70 15.64 -7.15 -8.18
N GLU A 71 15.00 -6.08 -8.67
CA GLU A 71 13.60 -5.79 -8.39
C GLU A 71 12.69 -6.85 -9.01
N ILE A 72 12.94 -7.23 -10.27
CA ILE A 72 12.13 -8.26 -10.95
C ILE A 72 12.27 -9.62 -10.29
N TYR A 73 13.52 -10.05 -9.97
CA TYR A 73 13.71 -11.32 -9.24
C TYR A 73 13.02 -11.33 -7.88
N SER A 74 12.98 -10.21 -7.18
CA SER A 74 12.22 -10.10 -5.93
C SER A 74 10.70 -10.33 -6.12
N TYR A 75 10.13 -9.83 -7.21
CA TYR A 75 8.72 -10.11 -7.55
C TYR A 75 8.50 -11.57 -7.94
N VAL A 76 9.42 -12.16 -8.69
CA VAL A 76 9.37 -13.59 -9.04
C VAL A 76 9.40 -14.46 -7.79
N ASP A 77 10.31 -14.18 -6.86
CA ASP A 77 10.42 -14.92 -5.59
C ASP A 77 9.13 -14.81 -4.77
N GLN A 78 8.59 -13.60 -4.61
CA GLN A 78 7.33 -13.38 -3.91
C GLN A 78 6.15 -14.09 -4.57
N SER A 79 6.09 -14.11 -5.90
CA SER A 79 5.03 -14.80 -6.65
C SER A 79 5.10 -16.31 -6.45
N ILE A 80 6.29 -16.89 -6.52
CA ILE A 80 6.49 -18.33 -6.31
C ILE A 80 6.16 -18.72 -4.87
N GLU A 81 6.60 -17.92 -3.89
CA GLU A 81 6.27 -18.12 -2.48
C GLU A 81 4.75 -18.10 -2.26
N TYR A 82 4.08 -17.08 -2.78
CA TYR A 82 2.62 -16.94 -2.71
C TYR A 82 1.90 -18.15 -3.33
N PHE A 83 2.29 -18.55 -4.55
CA PHE A 83 1.66 -19.69 -5.21
C PHE A 83 1.92 -21.00 -4.46
N THR A 84 3.12 -21.15 -3.90
CA THR A 84 3.48 -22.32 -3.09
C THR A 84 2.64 -22.40 -1.81
N GLU A 85 2.40 -21.29 -1.15
CA GLU A 85 1.50 -21.22 0.00
C GLU A 85 0.05 -21.58 -0.36
N GLN A 86 -0.44 -21.10 -1.51
CA GLN A 86 -1.82 -21.37 -1.96
C GLN A 86 -2.04 -22.83 -2.40
N LEU A 87 -1.07 -23.43 -3.08
CA LEU A 87 -1.17 -24.77 -3.67
C LEU A 87 -0.53 -25.87 -2.81
N GLY A 88 0.24 -25.47 -1.78
CA GLY A 88 0.82 -26.35 -0.77
C GLY A 88 2.21 -26.89 -1.09
N SER A 89 2.68 -26.86 -2.34
CA SER A 89 4.08 -27.17 -2.70
C SER A 89 4.46 -26.61 -4.07
N LEU A 90 5.77 -26.45 -4.31
CA LEU A 90 6.29 -25.99 -5.60
C LEU A 90 5.96 -26.96 -6.73
N GLU A 91 6.00 -28.28 -6.48
CA GLU A 91 5.64 -29.29 -7.48
C GLU A 91 4.21 -29.09 -7.99
N LYS A 92 3.27 -28.80 -7.09
CA LYS A 92 1.88 -28.52 -7.45
C LYS A 92 1.74 -27.20 -8.21
N VAL A 93 2.58 -26.21 -7.91
CA VAL A 93 2.64 -24.95 -8.68
C VAL A 93 3.09 -25.24 -10.11
N LEU A 94 4.18 -26.00 -10.29
CA LEU A 94 4.68 -26.37 -11.61
C LEU A 94 3.66 -27.19 -12.40
N GLU A 95 2.98 -28.15 -11.75
CA GLU A 95 1.89 -28.92 -12.36
C GLU A 95 0.73 -28.03 -12.80
N PHE A 96 0.28 -27.11 -11.93
CA PHE A 96 -0.82 -26.18 -12.21
C PHE A 96 -0.52 -25.26 -13.40
N TYR A 97 0.72 -24.74 -13.48
CA TYR A 97 1.18 -23.89 -14.60
C TYR A 97 1.73 -24.71 -15.79
N ASN A 98 1.62 -26.04 -15.73
CA ASN A 98 2.11 -26.96 -16.77
C ASN A 98 3.60 -26.72 -17.12
N LYS A 99 4.44 -26.63 -16.10
CA LYS A 99 5.89 -26.41 -16.21
C LYS A 99 6.69 -27.65 -15.85
N ASN A 100 7.79 -27.87 -16.57
CA ASN A 100 8.64 -29.03 -16.36
C ASN A 100 9.62 -28.83 -15.18
N ASP A 101 10.04 -27.61 -14.94
CA ASP A 101 11.04 -27.27 -13.91
C ASP A 101 10.86 -25.82 -13.40
N GLU A 102 11.44 -25.58 -12.23
CA GLU A 102 11.38 -24.26 -11.57
C GLU A 102 12.11 -23.18 -12.38
N LEU A 103 13.23 -23.50 -13.03
CA LEU A 103 14.04 -22.51 -13.73
C LEU A 103 13.28 -21.92 -14.91
N SER A 104 12.69 -22.77 -15.75
CA SER A 104 11.87 -22.31 -16.89
C SER A 104 10.64 -21.51 -16.44
N PHE A 105 10.06 -21.86 -15.27
CA PHE A 105 8.96 -21.09 -14.70
C PHE A 105 9.41 -19.73 -14.18
N ARG A 106 10.58 -19.66 -13.52
CA ARG A 106 11.17 -18.39 -13.08
C ARG A 106 11.51 -17.48 -14.24
N ASP A 107 12.07 -18.00 -15.31
CA ASP A 107 12.40 -17.22 -16.51
C ASP A 107 11.14 -16.64 -17.16
N GLU A 108 10.06 -17.41 -17.25
CA GLU A 108 8.78 -16.91 -17.76
C GLU A 108 8.20 -15.83 -16.86
N LEU A 109 8.17 -16.02 -15.55
CA LEU A 109 7.70 -15.01 -14.59
C LEU A 109 8.57 -13.74 -14.65
N TYR A 110 9.89 -13.91 -14.84
CA TYR A 110 10.81 -12.78 -15.00
C TYR A 110 10.43 -11.94 -16.23
N GLU A 111 10.28 -12.56 -17.40
CA GLU A 111 9.91 -11.85 -18.63
C GLU A 111 8.53 -11.18 -18.54
N LEU A 112 7.54 -11.85 -17.95
CA LEU A 112 6.21 -11.27 -17.73
C LEU A 112 6.28 -10.04 -16.81
N ASN A 113 6.94 -10.15 -15.66
CA ASN A 113 7.08 -9.05 -14.71
C ASN A 113 7.88 -7.88 -15.31
N LYS A 114 8.93 -8.19 -16.09
CA LYS A 114 9.75 -7.17 -16.78
C LYS A 114 8.92 -6.37 -17.77
N ILE A 115 8.13 -7.03 -18.62
CA ILE A 115 7.26 -6.39 -19.59
C ILE A 115 6.21 -5.53 -18.87
N GLN A 116 5.58 -6.06 -17.82
CA GLN A 116 4.61 -5.32 -17.04
C GLN A 116 5.23 -4.07 -16.40
N LYS A 117 6.44 -4.19 -15.85
CA LYS A 117 7.14 -3.06 -15.26
C LYS A 117 7.53 -2.00 -16.29
N LEU A 118 8.06 -2.42 -17.44
CA LEU A 118 8.37 -1.51 -18.55
C LEU A 118 7.11 -0.79 -19.05
N SER A 119 5.99 -1.51 -19.20
CA SER A 119 4.69 -0.94 -19.57
C SER A 119 4.25 0.13 -18.55
N GLN A 120 4.34 -0.14 -17.25
CA GLN A 120 4.01 0.81 -16.19
C GLN A 120 4.91 2.04 -16.22
N LEU A 121 6.23 1.85 -16.38
CA LEU A 121 7.19 2.95 -16.46
C LEU A 121 6.91 3.85 -17.66
N MET A 122 6.60 3.26 -18.82
CA MET A 122 6.25 4.03 -20.02
C MET A 122 4.97 4.82 -19.83
N GLN A 123 3.92 4.20 -19.30
CA GLN A 123 2.66 4.89 -19.01
C GLN A 123 2.89 6.05 -18.02
N SER A 124 3.68 5.83 -16.97
CA SER A 124 4.04 6.90 -16.02
C SER A 124 4.77 8.04 -16.73
N LYS A 125 5.76 7.74 -17.58
CA LYS A 125 6.52 8.74 -18.35
C LYS A 125 5.62 9.58 -19.27
N ILE A 126 4.61 8.97 -19.91
CA ILE A 126 3.67 9.68 -20.81
C ILE A 126 2.87 10.73 -20.02
N VAL A 127 2.62 10.52 -18.75
CA VAL A 127 1.75 11.38 -17.93
C VAL A 127 2.49 12.18 -16.86
N ASP A 128 3.80 11.99 -16.69
CA ASP A 128 4.60 12.59 -15.60
C ASP A 128 4.59 14.11 -15.65
N ASP A 129 4.72 14.69 -16.85
CA ASP A 129 4.70 16.14 -17.08
C ASP A 129 3.30 16.72 -17.35
N VAL A 130 2.23 15.91 -17.19
CA VAL A 130 0.88 16.36 -17.46
C VAL A 130 0.32 17.13 -16.29
N GLU A 131 0.16 18.42 -16.46
CA GLU A 131 -0.47 19.30 -15.49
C GLU A 131 -1.76 19.92 -16.05
N VAL A 132 -2.62 20.40 -15.18
CA VAL A 132 -3.83 21.14 -15.56
C VAL A 132 -3.79 22.55 -14.97
N THR A 133 -4.09 23.54 -15.81
CA THR A 133 -4.26 24.92 -15.38
C THR A 133 -5.67 25.12 -14.78
N PRO A 134 -5.88 26.14 -13.94
CA PRO A 134 -7.21 26.47 -13.42
C PRO A 134 -8.28 26.66 -14.53
N GLU A 135 -7.88 27.22 -15.68
CA GLU A 135 -8.77 27.38 -16.82
C GLU A 135 -9.17 26.05 -17.45
N GLU A 136 -8.21 25.12 -17.60
CA GLU A 136 -8.50 23.78 -18.10
C GLU A 136 -9.42 23.00 -17.15
N VAL A 137 -9.25 23.17 -15.83
CA VAL A 137 -10.13 22.58 -14.81
C VAL A 137 -11.56 23.13 -14.95
N LYS A 138 -11.70 24.43 -15.20
CA LYS A 138 -12.99 25.07 -15.41
C LYS A 138 -13.66 24.54 -16.68
N LEU A 139 -12.93 24.50 -17.81
CA LEU A 139 -13.44 23.98 -19.08
C LEU A 139 -13.85 22.50 -18.97
N PHE A 140 -13.06 21.69 -18.25
CA PHE A 140 -13.41 20.30 -17.96
C PHE A 140 -14.74 20.23 -17.21
N TYR A 141 -14.89 21.00 -16.11
CA TYR A 141 -16.11 21.01 -15.31
C TYR A 141 -17.33 21.44 -16.14
N GLU A 142 -17.20 22.50 -16.93
CA GLU A 142 -18.26 23.02 -17.80
C GLU A 142 -18.61 22.05 -18.96
N SER A 143 -17.70 21.14 -19.32
CA SER A 143 -17.94 20.12 -20.34
C SER A 143 -18.78 18.94 -19.86
N ILE A 144 -18.95 18.78 -18.54
CA ILE A 144 -19.74 17.70 -17.94
C ILE A 144 -21.23 18.10 -17.93
N PRO A 145 -22.13 17.36 -18.55
CA PRO A 145 -23.57 17.59 -18.43
C PRO A 145 -24.01 17.58 -16.96
N VAL A 146 -24.93 18.42 -16.58
CA VAL A 146 -25.39 18.53 -15.18
C VAL A 146 -25.86 17.18 -14.59
N VAL A 147 -26.45 16.35 -15.44
CA VAL A 147 -26.93 14.99 -15.06
C VAL A 147 -25.79 13.99 -14.80
N ASP A 148 -24.62 14.27 -15.35
CA ASP A 148 -23.42 13.43 -15.24
C ASP A 148 -22.39 14.01 -14.25
N LEU A 149 -22.69 15.15 -13.61
CA LEU A 149 -21.82 15.70 -12.58
C LEU A 149 -21.61 14.68 -11.45
N PRO A 150 -20.38 14.48 -10.98
CA PRO A 150 -20.11 13.57 -9.89
C PRO A 150 -20.80 14.04 -8.60
N ILE A 151 -21.32 13.09 -7.86
CA ILE A 151 -21.80 13.31 -6.49
C ILE A 151 -20.63 13.06 -5.57
N PHE A 152 -20.27 14.05 -4.76
CA PHE A 152 -19.32 13.87 -3.68
C PHE A 152 -20.06 13.48 -2.41
N GLY A 153 -19.71 12.32 -1.86
CA GLY A 153 -20.32 11.80 -0.65
C GLY A 153 -19.98 12.65 0.58
N THR A 154 -20.65 12.36 1.69
CA THR A 154 -20.42 13.04 2.97
C THR A 154 -18.95 12.88 3.40
N GLU A 155 -18.33 14.00 3.77
CA GLU A 155 -16.96 14.07 4.29
C GLU A 155 -16.90 14.67 5.68
N LEU A 156 -15.98 14.17 6.48
CA LEU A 156 -15.74 14.63 7.84
C LEU A 156 -14.31 15.15 8.01
N GLU A 157 -14.15 16.27 8.69
CA GLU A 157 -12.88 16.61 9.36
C GLU A 157 -12.96 16.10 10.79
N ILE A 158 -11.93 15.37 11.20
CA ILE A 158 -11.91 14.65 12.46
C ILE A 158 -10.70 15.10 13.28
N SER A 159 -10.92 15.36 14.56
CA SER A 159 -9.86 15.62 15.52
C SER A 159 -9.88 14.62 16.66
N GLN A 160 -8.73 14.27 17.23
CA GLN A 160 -8.62 13.35 18.35
C GLN A 160 -7.74 13.89 19.47
N ILE A 161 -8.02 13.44 20.68
CA ILE A 161 -7.14 13.58 21.85
C ILE A 161 -6.90 12.17 22.36
N VAL A 162 -5.63 11.78 22.43
CA VAL A 162 -5.19 10.45 22.85
C VAL A 162 -4.47 10.56 24.19
N ILE A 163 -4.89 9.75 25.17
CA ILE A 163 -4.21 9.60 26.45
C ILE A 163 -3.65 8.18 26.54
N GLU A 164 -2.35 8.11 26.72
CA GLU A 164 -1.65 6.86 26.96
C GLU A 164 -1.54 6.62 28.46
N PRO A 165 -1.97 5.45 28.96
CA PRO A 165 -1.82 5.13 30.39
C PRO A 165 -0.35 5.07 30.78
N ASN A 166 -0.01 5.59 31.95
CA ASN A 166 1.34 5.48 32.50
C ASN A 166 1.64 4.03 32.86
N VAL A 167 2.75 3.52 32.34
CA VAL A 167 3.29 2.22 32.74
C VAL A 167 4.00 2.37 34.08
N SER A 168 3.76 1.46 35.03
CA SER A 168 4.45 1.47 36.31
C SER A 168 5.95 1.24 36.14
N GLU A 169 6.77 1.79 37.05
CA GLU A 169 8.22 1.58 37.01
C GLU A 169 8.59 0.10 37.25
N GLU A 170 7.80 -0.64 38.02
CA GLU A 170 7.95 -2.07 38.21
C GLU A 170 7.80 -2.84 36.92
N GLU A 171 6.74 -2.52 36.11
CA GLU A 171 6.50 -3.17 34.83
C GLU A 171 7.56 -2.79 33.80
N LYS A 172 7.98 -1.53 33.74
CA LYS A 172 9.13 -1.12 32.90
C LYS A 172 10.36 -1.94 33.19
N ASN A 173 10.72 -2.04 34.46
CA ASN A 173 11.89 -2.79 34.92
C ASN A 173 11.74 -4.28 34.59
N ARG A 174 10.55 -4.85 34.76
CA ARG A 174 10.26 -6.23 34.37
C ARG A 174 10.56 -6.47 32.91
N VAL A 175 10.04 -5.60 32.01
CA VAL A 175 10.24 -5.72 30.57
C VAL A 175 11.72 -5.53 30.19
N ILE A 176 12.39 -4.51 30.74
CA ILE A 176 13.81 -4.26 30.50
C ILE A 176 14.67 -5.46 30.93
N ASN A 177 14.41 -6.00 32.10
CA ASN A 177 15.15 -7.17 32.63
C ASN A 177 14.90 -8.40 31.76
N MET A 178 13.67 -8.60 31.28
CA MET A 178 13.33 -9.69 30.36
C MET A 178 14.10 -9.56 29.04
N LEU A 179 14.13 -8.38 28.42
CA LEU A 179 14.88 -8.13 27.20
C LEU A 179 16.39 -8.30 27.41
N ASN A 180 16.95 -7.83 28.53
CA ASN A 180 18.33 -8.06 28.85
C ASN A 180 18.64 -9.55 29.04
N SER A 181 17.72 -10.32 29.63
CA SER A 181 17.92 -11.77 29.74
C SER A 181 17.93 -12.45 28.38
N PHE A 182 17.12 -11.99 27.42
CA PHE A 182 17.15 -12.50 26.03
C PHE A 182 18.47 -12.17 25.34
N LYS A 183 18.98 -10.94 25.54
CA LYS A 183 20.29 -10.53 25.05
C LYS A 183 21.39 -11.44 25.58
N ASN A 184 21.47 -11.62 26.90
CA ASN A 184 22.47 -12.48 27.55
C ASN A 184 22.35 -13.94 27.11
N ASP A 185 21.14 -14.46 26.89
CA ASP A 185 20.92 -15.80 26.40
C ASP A 185 21.51 -15.99 24.98
N VAL A 186 21.47 -14.98 24.14
CA VAL A 186 22.06 -15.03 22.81
C VAL A 186 23.58 -14.83 22.89
N GLU A 187 24.07 -13.81 23.59
CA GLU A 187 25.49 -13.45 23.63
C GLU A 187 26.34 -14.46 24.41
N GLU A 188 25.87 -14.95 25.58
CA GLU A 188 26.63 -15.79 26.44
C GLU A 188 26.37 -17.29 26.23
N LYS A 189 25.11 -17.67 25.88
CA LYS A 189 24.70 -19.08 25.74
C LYS A 189 24.57 -19.52 24.30
N GLY A 190 24.77 -18.63 23.34
CA GLY A 190 24.68 -18.93 21.89
C GLY A 190 23.28 -19.32 21.41
N LEU A 191 22.22 -18.92 22.13
CA LEU A 191 20.85 -19.20 21.72
C LEU A 191 20.45 -18.35 20.51
N SER A 192 19.56 -18.85 19.66
CA SER A 192 19.12 -18.15 18.46
C SER A 192 18.23 -16.94 18.80
N PHE A 193 18.63 -15.74 18.33
CA PHE A 193 17.81 -14.54 18.42
C PHE A 193 16.47 -14.71 17.68
N ALA A 194 16.49 -15.33 16.49
CA ALA A 194 15.30 -15.62 15.70
C ALA A 194 14.31 -16.49 16.48
N SER A 195 14.78 -17.55 17.14
CA SER A 195 13.92 -18.41 17.96
C SER A 195 13.30 -17.65 19.14
N LYS A 196 14.06 -16.75 19.78
CA LYS A 196 13.52 -15.87 20.83
C LYS A 196 12.46 -14.93 20.29
N ALA A 197 12.66 -14.36 19.08
CA ALA A 197 11.69 -13.50 18.43
C ALA A 197 10.38 -14.24 18.12
N ILE A 198 10.46 -15.46 17.57
CA ILE A 198 9.27 -16.31 17.30
C ILE A 198 8.47 -16.58 18.57
N LEU A 199 9.16 -16.88 19.67
CA LEU A 199 8.51 -17.27 20.93
C LEU A 199 7.92 -16.08 21.70
N TYR A 200 8.65 -14.97 21.75
CA TYR A 200 8.37 -13.90 22.71
C TYR A 200 8.02 -12.55 22.10
N SER A 201 8.37 -12.28 20.84
CA SER A 201 8.05 -10.99 20.22
C SER A 201 6.55 -10.80 20.08
N GLN A 202 6.09 -9.59 20.39
CA GLN A 202 4.70 -9.16 20.21
C GLN A 202 4.52 -8.33 18.92
N ASP A 203 5.56 -8.24 18.06
CA ASP A 203 5.41 -7.64 16.75
C ASP A 203 4.74 -8.61 15.77
N PRO A 204 3.48 -8.35 15.34
CA PRO A 204 2.78 -9.25 14.43
C PRO A 204 3.37 -9.25 13.01
N GLY A 205 4.13 -8.19 12.64
CA GLY A 205 4.69 -8.04 11.29
C GLY A 205 5.94 -8.88 11.05
N SER A 206 6.71 -9.20 12.09
CA SER A 206 7.97 -9.91 11.94
C SER A 206 8.13 -11.14 12.83
N ARG A 207 7.27 -11.32 13.82
CA ARG A 207 7.35 -12.44 14.76
C ARG A 207 7.48 -13.79 14.07
N ALA A 208 6.61 -14.07 13.10
CA ALA A 208 6.59 -15.34 12.37
C ALA A 208 7.89 -15.60 11.60
N ASN A 209 8.56 -14.54 11.16
CA ASN A 209 9.83 -14.57 10.44
C ASN A 209 11.05 -14.32 11.34
N GLY A 210 10.94 -14.65 12.63
CA GLY A 210 12.04 -14.50 13.60
C GLY A 210 12.48 -13.05 13.83
N GLY A 211 11.55 -12.11 13.73
CA GLY A 211 11.79 -10.68 13.98
C GLY A 211 12.47 -9.93 12.83
N LYS A 212 12.52 -10.48 11.61
CA LYS A 212 13.34 -9.98 10.52
C LYS A 212 12.72 -8.77 9.81
N TYR A 213 13.56 -7.73 9.58
CA TYR A 213 13.31 -6.60 8.68
C TYR A 213 14.56 -6.23 7.90
N THR A 214 14.35 -5.69 6.68
CA THR A 214 15.40 -5.03 5.91
C THR A 214 15.11 -3.53 5.87
N LEU A 215 16.01 -2.73 6.43
CA LEU A 215 15.93 -1.27 6.43
C LEU A 215 16.78 -0.67 5.31
N HIS A 216 16.33 0.44 4.74
CA HIS A 216 17.11 1.19 3.75
C HIS A 216 17.49 2.56 4.31
N ARG A 217 18.80 2.89 4.36
CA ARG A 217 19.31 4.14 4.99
C ARG A 217 18.71 5.42 4.39
N LYS A 218 18.47 5.46 3.07
CA LYS A 218 17.91 6.63 2.38
C LYS A 218 16.38 6.74 2.46
N ARG A 219 15.67 5.62 2.66
CA ARG A 219 14.21 5.56 2.70
C ARG A 219 13.73 4.64 3.82
N PRO A 220 14.06 4.97 5.06
CA PRO A 220 13.69 4.11 6.19
C PRO A 220 12.19 4.22 6.48
N ARG A 221 11.52 3.07 6.58
CA ARG A 221 10.07 2.97 6.87
C ARG A 221 9.76 2.72 8.34
N MET A 222 10.75 2.80 9.22
CA MET A 222 10.61 2.57 10.66
C MET A 222 10.63 3.88 11.43
N VAL A 223 10.09 3.88 12.66
CA VAL A 223 10.15 5.03 13.57
C VAL A 223 11.59 5.43 13.89
N LYS A 224 11.77 6.71 14.20
CA LYS A 224 13.11 7.31 14.35
C LYS A 224 13.97 6.56 15.37
N GLU A 225 13.43 6.26 16.53
CA GLU A 225 14.13 5.59 17.63
C GLU A 225 14.67 4.20 17.21
N PHE A 226 13.87 3.45 16.43
CA PHE A 226 14.27 2.15 15.91
C PHE A 226 15.40 2.27 14.88
N ARG A 227 15.30 3.24 13.97
CA ARG A 227 16.33 3.48 12.94
C ARG A 227 17.65 3.93 13.55
N ASP A 228 17.59 4.85 14.49
CA ASP A 228 18.79 5.39 15.16
C ASP A 228 19.60 4.27 15.80
N VAL A 229 18.91 3.33 16.49
CA VAL A 229 19.57 2.15 17.06
C VAL A 229 20.07 1.20 15.97
N ALA A 230 19.22 0.84 14.99
CA ALA A 230 19.60 -0.11 13.93
C ALA A 230 20.81 0.34 13.12
N PHE A 231 20.95 1.66 12.88
CA PHE A 231 22.02 2.20 12.06
C PHE A 231 23.29 2.53 12.87
N SER A 232 23.26 2.46 14.20
CA SER A 232 24.40 2.67 15.10
C SER A 232 25.16 1.39 15.43
N LEU A 233 24.57 0.21 15.18
CA LEU A 233 25.15 -1.08 15.52
C LEU A 233 25.99 -1.65 14.38
N GLU A 234 26.95 -2.48 14.74
CA GLU A 234 27.75 -3.31 13.83
C GLU A 234 27.08 -4.68 13.59
N GLU A 235 27.54 -5.41 12.57
CA GLU A 235 27.07 -6.76 12.28
C GLU A 235 27.29 -7.70 13.47
N GLY A 236 26.26 -8.41 13.88
CA GLY A 236 26.26 -9.34 15.01
C GLY A 236 26.03 -8.68 16.38
N GLU A 237 26.04 -7.36 16.46
CA GLU A 237 25.82 -6.64 17.71
C GLU A 237 24.33 -6.66 18.11
N ILE A 238 24.04 -6.77 19.42
CA ILE A 238 22.70 -6.69 19.99
C ILE A 238 22.56 -5.42 20.81
N SER A 239 21.51 -4.64 20.55
CA SER A 239 21.24 -3.40 21.26
C SER A 239 20.98 -3.60 22.75
N SER A 240 21.14 -2.55 23.54
CA SER A 240 20.46 -2.44 24.83
C SER A 240 18.94 -2.26 24.60
N PRO A 241 18.07 -2.60 25.59
CA PRO A 241 16.65 -2.31 25.49
C PRO A 241 16.36 -0.82 25.25
N PHE A 242 15.56 -0.50 24.24
CA PHE A 242 15.16 0.86 23.90
C PHE A 242 13.65 0.96 23.70
N LYS A 243 13.11 2.15 23.90
CA LYS A 243 11.66 2.41 23.81
C LYS A 243 11.30 3.06 22.48
N THR A 244 10.18 2.61 21.88
CA THR A 244 9.45 3.31 20.82
C THR A 244 8.00 3.54 21.26
N GLU A 245 7.17 4.09 20.40
CA GLU A 245 5.73 4.20 20.62
C GLU A 245 5.01 2.84 20.70
N PHE A 246 5.60 1.77 20.15
CA PHE A 246 5.03 0.41 20.16
C PHE A 246 5.39 -0.41 21.39
N GLY A 247 6.36 0.03 22.17
CA GLY A 247 6.84 -0.70 23.35
C GLY A 247 8.35 -0.68 23.49
N TRP A 248 8.90 -1.72 24.12
CA TRP A 248 10.32 -1.89 24.35
C TRP A 248 10.90 -2.92 23.40
N HIS A 249 12.07 -2.61 22.86
CA HIS A 249 12.73 -3.44 21.84
C HIS A 249 14.16 -3.78 22.27
N ILE A 250 14.64 -4.91 21.77
CA ILE A 250 16.05 -5.16 21.47
C ILE A 250 16.13 -5.54 19.99
N LEU A 251 17.23 -5.21 19.34
CA LEU A 251 17.48 -5.61 17.96
C LEU A 251 18.93 -6.05 17.77
N THR A 252 19.16 -6.88 16.76
CA THR A 252 20.49 -7.25 16.27
C THR A 252 20.59 -6.96 14.78
N VAL A 253 21.79 -6.58 14.32
CA VAL A 253 22.11 -6.42 12.92
C VAL A 253 22.65 -7.73 12.37
N GLU A 254 21.93 -8.37 11.44
CA GLU A 254 22.41 -9.60 10.80
C GLU A 254 23.43 -9.32 9.69
N LYS A 255 23.15 -8.30 8.86
CA LYS A 255 24.00 -7.97 7.72
C LYS A 255 23.83 -6.53 7.24
N ILE A 256 24.94 -5.91 6.88
CA ILE A 256 24.99 -4.57 6.25
C ILE A 256 25.38 -4.74 4.78
N ARG A 257 24.49 -4.32 3.86
CA ARG A 257 24.71 -4.39 2.43
C ARG A 257 24.59 -2.98 1.81
N GLY A 258 25.64 -2.22 1.91
CA GLY A 258 25.69 -0.83 1.44
C GLY A 258 24.62 0.04 2.10
N GLN A 259 23.53 0.33 1.38
CA GLN A 259 22.42 1.13 1.92
C GLN A 259 21.35 0.29 2.65
N GLN A 260 21.39 -1.02 2.57
CA GLN A 260 20.47 -1.93 3.22
C GLN A 260 21.08 -2.52 4.50
N VAL A 261 20.26 -2.63 5.53
CA VAL A 261 20.62 -3.21 6.84
C VAL A 261 19.56 -4.24 7.20
N ASP A 262 19.96 -5.51 7.24
CA ASP A 262 19.11 -6.60 7.70
C ASP A 262 19.20 -6.67 9.22
N VAL A 263 18.07 -6.59 9.88
CA VAL A 263 17.96 -6.65 11.34
C VAL A 263 16.95 -7.70 11.79
N ARG A 264 17.13 -8.19 13.02
CA ARG A 264 16.04 -8.87 13.75
C ARG A 264 15.74 -8.09 15.01
N HIS A 265 14.48 -8.07 15.42
CA HIS A 265 14.07 -7.44 16.65
C HIS A 265 13.08 -8.27 17.47
N ILE A 266 13.02 -7.96 18.75
CA ILE A 266 12.01 -8.47 19.68
C ILE A 266 11.30 -7.25 20.26
N LEU A 267 9.99 -7.21 20.14
CA LEU A 267 9.13 -6.20 20.74
C LEU A 267 8.41 -6.80 21.94
N ILE A 268 8.47 -6.14 23.09
CA ILE A 268 7.65 -6.44 24.26
C ILE A 268 6.85 -5.20 24.65
N THR A 269 5.55 -5.35 24.64
CA THR A 269 4.59 -4.33 25.10
C THR A 269 4.38 -4.50 26.59
N PRO A 270 4.58 -3.46 27.41
CA PRO A 270 4.35 -3.54 28.85
C PRO A 270 2.86 -3.73 29.15
N ASN A 271 2.57 -4.51 30.18
CA ASN A 271 1.21 -4.65 30.69
C ASN A 271 0.79 -3.34 31.39
N ILE A 272 -0.45 -2.94 31.15
CA ILE A 272 -1.02 -1.75 31.77
C ILE A 272 -2.01 -2.19 32.85
N ASP A 273 -1.79 -1.75 34.09
CA ASP A 273 -2.68 -2.01 35.20
C ASP A 273 -4.07 -1.40 34.96
N GLU A 274 -5.13 -2.11 35.35
CA GLU A 274 -6.51 -1.63 35.22
C GLU A 274 -6.74 -0.28 35.93
N SER A 275 -6.04 -0.05 37.04
CA SER A 275 -6.06 1.23 37.76
C SER A 275 -5.58 2.36 36.88
N LYS A 276 -4.48 2.17 36.14
CA LYS A 276 -3.91 3.17 35.23
C LYS A 276 -4.77 3.42 33.99
N LEU A 277 -5.42 2.38 33.48
CA LEU A 277 -6.45 2.52 32.45
C LEU A 277 -7.64 3.36 32.97
N THR A 278 -8.08 3.09 34.18
CA THR A 278 -9.17 3.85 34.82
C THR A 278 -8.81 5.31 35.06
N GLU A 279 -7.57 5.60 35.50
CA GLU A 279 -7.04 6.96 35.66
C GLU A 279 -7.06 7.72 34.33
N SER A 280 -6.55 7.09 33.27
CA SER A 280 -6.53 7.69 31.92
C SER A 280 -7.93 7.98 31.37
N LYS A 281 -8.87 7.06 31.59
CA LYS A 281 -10.27 7.28 31.23
C LYS A 281 -10.87 8.47 31.99
N LYS A 282 -10.67 8.54 33.32
CA LYS A 282 -11.17 9.65 34.16
C LYS A 282 -10.57 11.00 33.74
N LEU A 283 -9.28 11.02 33.42
CA LEU A 283 -8.62 12.21 32.89
C LEU A 283 -9.30 12.67 31.60
N LEU A 284 -9.54 11.74 30.69
CA LEU A 284 -10.17 12.06 29.40
C LEU A 284 -11.63 12.46 29.54
N ASP A 285 -12.37 11.86 30.48
CA ASP A 285 -13.73 12.31 30.84
C ASP A 285 -13.72 13.76 31.38
N THR A 286 -12.71 14.10 32.20
CA THR A 286 -12.55 15.47 32.71
C THR A 286 -12.23 16.46 31.58
N ILE A 287 -11.31 16.10 30.68
CA ILE A 287 -10.97 16.94 29.51
C ILE A 287 -12.21 17.12 28.63
N ARG A 288 -12.93 16.04 28.33
CA ARG A 288 -14.16 16.09 27.57
C ARG A 288 -15.20 17.03 28.20
N LYS A 289 -15.42 16.92 29.52
CA LYS A 289 -16.35 17.81 30.24
C LYS A 289 -15.95 19.27 30.08
N ARG A 290 -14.70 19.63 30.28
CA ARG A 290 -14.20 21.00 30.11
C ARG A 290 -14.40 21.54 28.69
N ILE A 291 -14.27 20.66 27.66
CA ILE A 291 -14.55 21.02 26.28
C ILE A 291 -16.06 21.29 26.09
N LEU A 292 -16.93 20.42 26.62
CA LEU A 292 -18.39 20.59 26.52
C LEU A 292 -18.88 21.82 27.27
N ASP A 293 -18.30 22.12 28.42
CA ASP A 293 -18.58 23.31 29.24
C ASP A 293 -17.93 24.57 28.63
N LYS A 294 -17.25 24.48 27.48
CA LYS A 294 -16.53 25.58 26.78
C LYS A 294 -15.45 26.28 27.61
N GLU A 295 -14.90 25.60 28.61
CA GLU A 295 -13.77 26.10 29.40
C GLU A 295 -12.45 26.04 28.64
N ILE A 296 -12.33 25.11 27.68
CA ILE A 296 -11.16 24.94 26.81
C ILE A 296 -11.62 24.51 25.41
N GLU A 297 -10.99 25.04 24.37
CA GLU A 297 -11.25 24.55 23.02
C GLU A 297 -10.60 23.19 22.77
N PHE A 298 -11.21 22.37 21.90
CA PHE A 298 -10.69 21.03 21.58
C PHE A 298 -9.22 21.06 21.10
N LYS A 299 -8.88 22.07 20.26
CA LYS A 299 -7.51 22.24 19.73
C LYS A 299 -6.48 22.48 20.85
N ASP A 300 -6.86 23.32 21.85
CA ASP A 300 -5.98 23.65 22.98
C ASP A 300 -5.87 22.47 23.96
N ALA A 301 -6.94 21.72 24.12
CA ALA A 301 -6.94 20.49 24.88
C ALA A 301 -6.06 19.42 24.20
N ALA A 302 -6.11 19.28 22.87
CA ALA A 302 -5.25 18.40 22.12
C ALA A 302 -3.78 18.77 22.28
N PHE A 303 -3.45 20.06 22.14
CA PHE A 303 -2.08 20.55 22.31
C PHE A 303 -1.52 20.29 23.71
N ASN A 304 -2.33 20.52 24.75
CA ASN A 304 -1.86 20.43 26.14
C ASN A 304 -1.86 18.99 26.68
N PHE A 305 -2.80 18.15 26.25
CA PHE A 305 -3.04 16.85 26.90
C PHE A 305 -2.83 15.64 26.01
N SER A 306 -2.90 15.78 24.66
CA SER A 306 -2.78 14.63 23.77
C SER A 306 -1.36 14.07 23.80
N PHE A 307 -1.23 12.76 23.91
CA PHE A 307 0.03 12.03 23.80
C PHE A 307 0.46 11.86 22.33
N GLU A 308 -0.48 11.91 21.40
CA GLU A 308 -0.26 11.71 19.95
C GLU A 308 0.53 12.88 19.34
N LYS A 309 1.80 12.64 19.06
CA LYS A 309 2.74 13.69 18.60
C LYS A 309 2.40 14.22 17.21
N GLU A 310 1.85 13.36 16.33
CA GLU A 310 1.56 13.71 14.93
C GLU A 310 0.42 14.72 14.81
N THR A 311 -0.62 14.56 15.64
CA THR A 311 -1.83 15.38 15.56
C THR A 311 -1.90 16.50 16.61
N ARG A 312 -1.22 16.31 17.75
CA ARG A 312 -1.23 17.22 18.90
C ARG A 312 -0.97 18.68 18.53
N ASN A 313 0.08 18.93 17.75
CA ASN A 313 0.49 20.28 17.35
C ASN A 313 -0.43 20.91 16.31
N ASN A 314 -1.30 20.12 15.69
CA ASN A 314 -2.30 20.55 14.72
C ASN A 314 -3.73 20.50 15.30
N GLY A 315 -3.88 20.75 16.62
CA GLY A 315 -5.18 20.75 17.27
C GLY A 315 -5.90 19.41 17.29
N GLY A 316 -5.15 18.32 17.19
CA GLY A 316 -5.68 16.94 17.16
C GLY A 316 -6.19 16.50 15.78
N LYS A 317 -6.10 17.33 14.73
CA LYS A 317 -6.63 17.00 13.39
C LYS A 317 -5.96 15.77 12.79
N LEU A 318 -6.79 14.85 12.33
CA LEU A 318 -6.34 13.71 11.54
C LEU A 318 -6.05 14.11 10.10
N VAL A 319 -5.06 13.46 9.51
CA VAL A 319 -4.73 13.56 8.08
C VAL A 319 -5.05 12.22 7.43
N ASN A 320 -5.75 12.28 6.31
CA ASN A 320 -6.10 11.11 5.53
C ASN A 320 -4.82 10.57 4.85
N PRO A 321 -4.37 9.34 5.17
CA PRO A 321 -3.12 8.82 4.66
C PRO A 321 -3.14 8.55 3.14
N ILE A 322 -4.33 8.49 2.53
CA ILE A 322 -4.49 8.25 1.10
C ILE A 322 -4.42 9.56 0.31
N THR A 323 -5.12 10.60 0.77
CA THR A 323 -5.23 11.87 0.04
C THR A 323 -4.25 12.94 0.54
N GLY A 324 -3.71 12.78 1.75
CA GLY A 324 -2.84 13.76 2.40
C GLY A 324 -3.57 15.01 2.91
N ASP A 325 -4.90 15.04 2.85
CA ASP A 325 -5.73 16.14 3.31
C ASP A 325 -6.44 15.82 4.62
N THR A 326 -7.22 16.76 5.19
CA THR A 326 -7.92 16.57 6.47
C THR A 326 -9.35 16.03 6.33
N ARG A 327 -9.81 15.79 5.11
CA ARG A 327 -11.14 15.28 4.83
C ARG A 327 -11.15 13.78 4.65
N PHE A 328 -12.12 13.15 5.25
CA PHE A 328 -12.37 11.71 5.18
C PHE A 328 -13.75 11.48 4.59
N GLU A 329 -13.83 10.91 3.41
CA GLU A 329 -15.10 10.50 2.82
C GLU A 329 -15.66 9.30 3.62
N LEU A 330 -16.89 9.45 4.08
CA LEU A 330 -17.52 8.51 5.03
C LEU A 330 -17.54 7.07 4.50
N THR A 331 -17.79 6.88 3.22
CA THR A 331 -17.86 5.57 2.56
C THR A 331 -16.52 4.93 2.26
N LYS A 332 -15.44 5.71 2.27
CA LYS A 332 -14.07 5.24 1.99
C LYS A 332 -13.19 5.21 3.24
N MET A 333 -13.76 5.56 4.38
CA MET A 333 -13.07 5.59 5.67
C MET A 333 -12.77 4.17 6.16
N ASP A 334 -11.68 4.04 6.92
CA ASP A 334 -11.39 2.81 7.65
C ASP A 334 -12.62 2.40 8.50
N PRO A 335 -13.05 1.13 8.46
CA PRO A 335 -14.26 0.68 9.13
C PRO A 335 -14.27 0.94 10.64
N LYS A 336 -13.10 0.91 11.30
CA LYS A 336 -12.97 1.18 12.73
C LYS A 336 -13.22 2.67 13.02
N LEU A 337 -12.61 3.56 12.24
CA LEU A 337 -12.82 4.99 12.34
C LEU A 337 -14.27 5.37 12.00
N TYR A 338 -14.83 4.79 10.92
CA TYR A 338 -16.23 4.96 10.54
C TYR A 338 -17.18 4.67 11.69
N ASN A 339 -17.02 3.52 12.35
CA ASN A 339 -17.89 3.13 13.47
C ASN A 339 -17.77 4.07 14.67
N GLN A 340 -16.67 4.77 14.82
CA GLN A 340 -16.45 5.73 15.91
C GLN A 340 -17.10 7.09 15.65
N VAL A 341 -17.24 7.49 14.37
CA VAL A 341 -17.68 8.85 14.01
C VAL A 341 -19.04 8.94 13.33
N LYS A 342 -19.57 7.83 12.81
CA LYS A 342 -20.81 7.81 12.00
C LYS A 342 -22.03 8.44 12.64
N ASN A 343 -22.11 8.42 13.99
CA ASN A 343 -23.23 8.92 14.77
C ASN A 343 -22.91 10.26 15.46
N LEU A 344 -21.76 10.87 15.20
CA LEU A 344 -21.37 12.15 15.79
C LEU A 344 -21.81 13.29 14.87
N ASP A 345 -22.45 14.29 15.46
CA ASP A 345 -22.76 15.53 14.78
C ASP A 345 -21.54 16.48 14.74
N GLU A 346 -21.62 17.54 13.91
CA GLU A 346 -20.57 18.55 13.86
C GLU A 346 -20.42 19.24 15.22
N GLY A 347 -19.19 19.28 15.71
CA GLY A 347 -18.85 19.82 17.05
C GLY A 347 -19.04 18.81 18.18
N GLU A 348 -19.62 17.66 17.92
CA GLU A 348 -19.83 16.65 18.95
C GLU A 348 -18.55 15.90 19.30
N VAL A 349 -18.34 15.67 20.60
CA VAL A 349 -17.18 14.95 21.15
C VAL A 349 -17.65 13.60 21.69
N SER A 350 -17.00 12.52 21.21
CA SER A 350 -17.30 11.15 21.64
C SER A 350 -17.06 10.94 23.13
N LEU A 351 -17.64 9.89 23.69
CA LEU A 351 -17.19 9.34 24.96
C LEU A 351 -15.77 8.78 24.81
N PRO A 352 -15.00 8.61 25.94
CA PRO A 352 -13.70 7.96 25.88
C PRO A 352 -13.79 6.56 25.28
N LEU A 353 -13.03 6.33 24.22
CA LEU A 353 -12.94 5.09 23.48
C LEU A 353 -11.63 4.39 23.82
N LEU A 354 -11.70 3.14 24.27
CA LEU A 354 -10.51 2.31 24.44
C LEU A 354 -10.09 1.78 23.09
N GLU A 355 -8.85 2.02 22.76
CA GLU A 355 -8.21 1.49 21.56
C GLU A 355 -7.05 0.58 21.95
N THR A 356 -6.96 -0.57 21.29
CA THR A 356 -5.78 -1.44 21.38
C THR A 356 -5.12 -1.45 20.01
N ASP A 357 -3.86 -1.07 19.96
CA ASP A 357 -3.10 -1.10 18.72
C ASP A 357 -2.66 -2.53 18.35
N ARG A 358 -1.97 -2.66 17.21
CA ARG A 358 -1.51 -3.97 16.71
C ARG A 358 -0.49 -4.64 17.61
N SER A 359 0.24 -3.88 18.44
CA SER A 359 1.20 -4.39 19.41
C SER A 359 0.56 -4.79 20.74
N GLY A 360 -0.75 -4.57 20.91
CA GLY A 360 -1.48 -4.82 22.15
C GLY A 360 -1.46 -3.64 23.15
N LEU A 361 -0.86 -2.51 22.78
CA LEU A 361 -0.84 -1.31 23.63
C LEU A 361 -2.23 -0.68 23.69
N LYS A 362 -2.70 -0.42 24.91
CA LYS A 362 -4.03 0.17 25.15
C LYS A 362 -3.92 1.67 25.35
N LYS A 363 -4.75 2.43 24.64
CA LYS A 363 -4.86 3.90 24.73
C LYS A 363 -6.33 4.30 24.85
N TYR A 364 -6.61 5.40 25.54
CA TYR A 364 -7.93 6.02 25.48
C TYR A 364 -7.89 7.22 24.57
N LYS A 365 -8.96 7.42 23.79
CA LYS A 365 -9.13 8.61 22.97
C LYS A 365 -10.55 9.15 23.01
N ILE A 366 -10.70 10.43 22.80
CA ILE A 366 -11.94 11.11 22.40
C ILE A 366 -11.76 11.64 20.99
N ILE A 367 -12.85 11.60 20.24
CA ILE A 367 -12.89 12.07 18.85
C ILE A 367 -13.96 13.16 18.76
N MET A 368 -13.66 14.17 17.96
CA MET A 368 -14.61 15.21 17.61
C MET A 368 -14.73 15.30 16.08
N VAL A 369 -15.94 15.37 15.57
CA VAL A 369 -16.20 15.77 14.19
C VAL A 369 -16.11 17.30 14.15
N SER A 370 -14.96 17.81 13.67
CA SER A 370 -14.72 19.26 13.64
C SER A 370 -15.54 19.96 12.57
N LYS A 371 -15.82 19.24 11.47
CA LYS A 371 -16.64 19.76 10.37
C LYS A 371 -17.27 18.62 9.60
N ARG A 372 -18.49 18.83 9.12
CA ARG A 372 -19.25 17.90 8.30
C ARG A 372 -19.62 18.56 6.98
N TYR A 373 -19.32 17.90 5.89
CA TYR A 373 -19.68 18.31 4.54
C TYR A 373 -20.69 17.28 4.03
N GLU A 374 -21.91 17.70 3.81
CA GLU A 374 -22.95 16.80 3.33
C GLU A 374 -22.75 16.41 1.87
N GLU A 375 -23.32 15.28 1.51
CA GLU A 375 -23.34 14.82 0.13
C GLU A 375 -23.94 15.90 -0.79
N HIS A 376 -23.27 16.16 -1.91
CA HIS A 376 -23.72 17.18 -2.86
C HIS A 376 -23.19 16.91 -4.27
N LEU A 377 -23.87 17.48 -5.26
CA LEU A 377 -23.35 17.53 -6.64
C LEU A 377 -22.08 18.39 -6.66
N ALA A 378 -21.12 17.97 -7.47
CA ALA A 378 -19.86 18.69 -7.64
C ALA A 378 -20.10 20.19 -7.88
N ASN A 379 -19.45 21.02 -7.06
CA ASN A 379 -19.50 22.47 -7.15
C ASN A 379 -18.09 23.01 -7.40
N PHE A 380 -17.90 23.75 -8.48
CA PHE A 380 -16.58 24.23 -8.89
C PHE A 380 -15.82 24.96 -7.79
N SER A 381 -16.48 25.85 -7.05
CA SER A 381 -15.82 26.65 -6.02
C SER A 381 -15.51 25.87 -4.73
N LYS A 382 -16.38 24.91 -4.38
CA LYS A 382 -16.22 24.12 -3.14
C LYS A 382 -15.29 22.92 -3.32
N ASP A 383 -15.30 22.35 -4.52
CA ASP A 383 -14.66 21.05 -4.81
C ASP A 383 -13.52 21.17 -5.82
N PHE A 384 -12.95 22.37 -5.97
CA PHE A 384 -11.93 22.65 -6.97
C PHE A 384 -10.79 21.63 -6.96
N ALA A 385 -10.30 21.22 -5.80
CA ALA A 385 -9.22 20.24 -5.70
C ALA A 385 -9.61 18.87 -6.30
N LYS A 386 -10.80 18.38 -5.99
CA LYS A 386 -11.32 17.10 -6.52
C LYS A 386 -11.58 17.17 -8.03
N ILE A 387 -12.17 18.30 -8.47
CA ILE A 387 -12.43 18.55 -9.90
C ILE A 387 -11.11 18.66 -10.65
N LYS A 388 -10.08 19.27 -10.06
CA LYS A 388 -8.71 19.32 -10.62
C LYS A 388 -8.13 17.92 -10.80
N GLU A 389 -8.29 17.02 -9.84
CA GLU A 389 -7.84 15.62 -9.96
C GLU A 389 -8.56 14.88 -11.09
N LEU A 390 -9.88 15.08 -11.21
CA LEU A 390 -10.67 14.49 -12.31
C LEU A 390 -10.23 15.04 -13.67
N ALA A 391 -10.02 16.36 -13.78
CA ALA A 391 -9.53 17.02 -15.01
C ALA A 391 -8.12 16.54 -15.37
N LEU A 392 -7.23 16.39 -14.37
CA LEU A 392 -5.89 15.85 -14.59
C LEU A 392 -5.96 14.42 -15.13
N LYS A 393 -6.75 13.57 -14.50
CA LYS A 393 -6.93 12.17 -14.93
C LYS A 393 -7.50 12.08 -16.36
N ASP A 394 -8.48 12.91 -16.69
CA ASP A 394 -9.03 12.98 -18.06
C ASP A 394 -7.96 13.42 -19.06
N LYS A 395 -7.16 14.44 -18.74
CA LYS A 395 -6.06 14.91 -19.59
C LYS A 395 -4.99 13.85 -19.76
N GLN A 396 -4.64 13.14 -18.70
CA GLN A 396 -3.69 12.01 -18.73
C GLN A 396 -4.19 10.89 -19.65
N LEU A 397 -5.46 10.49 -19.54
CA LEU A 397 -6.08 9.48 -20.41
C LEU A 397 -6.09 9.93 -21.88
N LYS A 398 -6.37 11.19 -22.15
CA LYS A 398 -6.31 11.76 -23.50
C LYS A 398 -4.89 11.73 -24.06
N ASN A 399 -3.88 12.03 -23.24
CA ASN A 399 -2.47 11.95 -23.64
C ASN A 399 -2.05 10.51 -23.93
N ILE A 400 -2.43 9.55 -23.09
CA ILE A 400 -2.18 8.13 -23.33
C ILE A 400 -2.80 7.69 -24.67
N LYS A 401 -4.06 8.02 -24.92
CA LYS A 401 -4.74 7.69 -26.20
C LYS A 401 -4.06 8.31 -27.42
N LYS A 402 -3.61 9.56 -27.29
CA LYS A 402 -2.87 10.25 -28.35
C LYS A 402 -1.53 9.57 -28.62
N TRP A 403 -0.81 9.23 -27.57
CA TRP A 403 0.46 8.52 -27.64
C TRP A 403 0.28 7.14 -28.29
N LEU A 404 -0.69 6.33 -27.81
CA LEU A 404 -1.00 5.02 -28.39
C LEU A 404 -1.26 5.12 -29.90
N LYS A 405 -2.10 6.07 -30.31
CA LYS A 405 -2.41 6.28 -31.74
C LYS A 405 -1.15 6.56 -32.55
N SER A 406 -0.29 7.49 -32.08
CA SER A 406 0.97 7.81 -32.75
C SER A 406 1.90 6.60 -32.83
N LYS A 407 2.07 5.88 -31.70
CA LYS A 407 3.00 4.76 -31.64
C LYS A 407 2.52 3.50 -32.38
N ILE A 408 1.23 3.28 -32.45
CA ILE A 408 0.66 2.27 -33.33
C ILE A 408 1.04 2.55 -34.78
N ASP A 409 0.96 3.82 -35.23
CA ASP A 409 1.31 4.19 -36.60
C ASP A 409 2.81 4.02 -36.90
N GLU A 410 3.68 4.24 -35.95
CA GLU A 410 5.13 4.18 -36.10
C GLU A 410 5.72 2.75 -35.95
N THR A 411 5.05 1.85 -35.22
CA THR A 411 5.56 0.53 -34.88
C THR A 411 5.14 -0.52 -35.90
N PHE A 412 6.00 -1.50 -36.19
CA PHE A 412 5.59 -2.67 -36.97
C PHE A 412 4.58 -3.50 -36.18
N ILE A 413 3.38 -3.67 -36.74
CA ILE A 413 2.30 -4.46 -36.13
C ILE A 413 1.72 -5.38 -37.20
N ASN A 414 1.57 -6.66 -36.85
CA ASN A 414 0.91 -7.64 -37.71
C ASN A 414 -0.10 -8.45 -36.89
N VAL A 415 -1.36 -8.29 -37.17
CA VAL A 415 -2.47 -9.03 -36.54
C VAL A 415 -2.86 -10.21 -37.45
N ASN A 416 -2.92 -11.41 -36.85
CA ASN A 416 -3.32 -12.61 -37.58
C ASN A 416 -4.72 -12.48 -38.22
N LYS A 417 -4.92 -13.11 -39.34
CA LYS A 417 -6.20 -13.08 -40.08
C LYS A 417 -7.41 -13.48 -39.23
N SER A 418 -7.23 -14.41 -38.29
CA SER A 418 -8.27 -14.86 -37.35
C SER A 418 -8.80 -13.75 -36.43
N PHE A 419 -7.99 -12.72 -36.17
CA PHE A 419 -8.31 -11.61 -35.27
C PHE A 419 -8.57 -10.27 -36.05
N ARG A 420 -8.48 -10.24 -37.36
CA ARG A 420 -8.68 -9.00 -38.14
C ARG A 420 -10.09 -8.43 -38.03
N ASN A 421 -11.08 -9.26 -37.74
CA ASN A 421 -12.48 -8.84 -37.56
C ASN A 421 -12.78 -8.42 -36.10
N CYS A 422 -11.80 -8.42 -35.23
CA CYS A 422 -11.95 -7.93 -33.86
C CYS A 422 -12.27 -6.44 -33.84
N ASN A 423 -13.23 -6.07 -33.00
CA ASN A 423 -13.48 -4.66 -32.68
C ASN A 423 -12.57 -4.23 -31.54
N PHE A 424 -11.35 -3.82 -31.89
CA PHE A 424 -10.37 -3.33 -30.92
C PHE A 424 -10.67 -1.88 -30.51
N SER A 425 -10.29 -1.51 -29.29
CA SER A 425 -10.34 -0.13 -28.79
C SER A 425 -9.38 0.82 -29.54
N ASN A 426 -8.29 0.28 -30.09
CA ASN A 426 -7.33 1.01 -30.91
C ASN A 426 -7.26 0.39 -32.33
N ASN A 427 -6.87 1.18 -33.32
CA ASN A 427 -6.76 0.70 -34.71
C ASN A 427 -5.45 -0.09 -34.93
N TRP A 428 -5.44 -1.38 -34.55
CA TRP A 428 -4.32 -2.29 -34.74
C TRP A 428 -4.17 -2.83 -36.15
N ASN A 429 -5.24 -2.78 -36.95
CA ASN A 429 -5.23 -3.25 -38.32
C ASN A 429 -4.76 -2.11 -39.23
N LYS A 430 -3.44 -2.02 -39.46
CA LYS A 430 -2.91 -1.15 -40.51
C LYS A 430 -3.29 -1.73 -41.89
N GLN A 431 -3.82 -0.90 -42.76
CA GLN A 431 -4.02 -1.24 -44.15
C GLN A 431 -2.71 -1.26 -44.91
#